data_a7e0e277eee6c1ce952269e8048bb31d
#
_entry.id   a7e0e277eee6c1ce952269e8048bb31d
#
_cell.length_a   1.000
_cell.length_b   1.000
_cell.length_c   1.000
_cell.angle_alpha   90.00
_cell.angle_beta   90.00
_cell.angle_gamma   90.00
#
_symmetry.space_group_name_H-M   'P 1'
#
loop_
_entity.id
_entity.type
_entity.pdbx_description
1 polymer ?
#
loop_
_entity_poly.entity_id
_entity_poly.type
_entity_poly.pdbx_seq_one_letter_code
_entity_poly.pdbx_strand_id
1 'polypeptide(L)'
;MKVRKKEVEYMNEKIYEFDAEIKKVPDIDGAYVEIPFDVKEEFRKGRVKVHATFDGVDYDGSLVRMKTPCHIIGIRKDIRAAISKQPGDMVHVTVKERA
;
A
#
# COMPACT_ATOMS: atom_id res chain seq x y z
N MET A 1 -37.79 -19.67 -2.54
CA MET A 1 -36.42 -19.81 -2.84
C MET A 1 -35.57 -18.90 -1.97
N LYS A 2 -34.54 -19.46 -1.47
CA LYS A 2 -33.69 -18.66 -0.66
C LYS A 2 -32.77 -17.82 -1.51
N VAL A 3 -32.90 -16.55 -1.40
CA VAL A 3 -31.94 -15.67 -2.05
C VAL A 3 -30.66 -15.73 -1.26
N ARG A 4 -29.66 -16.26 -1.87
CA ARG A 4 -28.37 -16.24 -1.25
C ARG A 4 -27.94 -14.80 -1.13
N LYS A 5 -27.77 -14.38 0.07
CA LYS A 5 -27.27 -13.05 0.28
C LYS A 5 -25.87 -13.01 -0.29
N LYS A 6 -25.75 -12.31 -1.35
CA LYS A 6 -24.45 -12.12 -1.92
C LYS A 6 -23.62 -11.34 -0.92
N GLU A 7 -22.51 -11.91 -0.58
CA GLU A 7 -21.61 -11.20 0.27
C GLU A 7 -21.05 -10.04 -0.49
N VAL A 8 -21.48 -8.88 -0.08
CA VAL A 8 -20.91 -7.67 -0.63
C VAL A 8 -19.59 -7.48 0.09
N GLU A 9 -18.52 -7.63 -0.63
CA GLU A 9 -17.22 -7.33 -0.08
C GLU A 9 -17.20 -5.89 0.35
N TYR A 10 -16.75 -5.68 1.58
CA TYR A 10 -16.57 -4.32 2.04
C TYR A 10 -15.51 -3.63 1.18
N MET A 11 -15.86 -2.48 0.65
CA MET A 11 -14.93 -1.66 -0.10
C MET A 11 -14.76 -0.35 0.63
N ASN A 12 -13.54 -0.04 1.00
CA ASN A 12 -13.22 1.23 1.61
C ASN A 12 -12.90 2.23 0.50
N GLU A 13 -13.75 3.25 0.38
CA GLU A 13 -13.59 4.23 -0.68
C GLU A 13 -12.80 5.46 -0.27
N LYS A 14 -12.26 5.44 0.92
CA LYS A 14 -11.44 6.56 1.39
C LYS A 14 -10.10 6.59 0.68
N ILE A 15 -9.58 7.78 0.51
CA ILE A 15 -8.22 7.98 0.05
C ILE A 15 -7.40 8.37 1.26
N TYR A 16 -6.33 7.60 1.51
CA TYR A 16 -5.42 7.87 2.61
C TYR A 16 -4.18 8.55 2.05
N GLU A 17 -3.68 9.52 2.76
CA GLU A 17 -2.58 10.34 2.29
C GLU A 17 -1.61 10.56 3.45
N PHE A 18 -0.32 10.30 3.21
CA PHE A 18 0.68 10.42 4.25
C PHE A 18 2.07 10.49 3.63
N ASP A 19 3.04 10.94 4.42
CA ASP A 19 4.44 10.89 4.04
C ASP A 19 5.10 9.71 4.76
N ALA A 20 6.02 9.04 4.08
CA ALA A 20 6.68 7.88 4.64
C ALA A 20 8.12 7.81 4.16
N GLU A 21 8.97 7.22 4.98
CA GLU A 21 10.35 6.99 4.61
C GLU A 21 10.45 5.70 3.79
N ILE A 22 11.17 5.75 2.68
CA ILE A 22 11.45 4.58 1.88
C ILE A 22 12.46 3.73 2.64
N LYS A 23 12.13 2.47 2.87
CA LYS A 23 12.99 1.54 3.59
C LYS A 23 13.51 0.46 2.65
N LYS A 24 14.73 0.01 2.91
CA LYS A 24 15.37 -1.00 2.08
C LYS A 24 15.02 -2.40 2.58
N VAL A 25 14.72 -3.30 1.65
CA VAL A 25 14.61 -4.72 1.96
C VAL A 25 16.03 -5.27 2.08
N PRO A 26 16.38 -5.96 3.19
CA PRO A 26 17.72 -6.53 3.33
C PRO A 26 18.03 -7.54 2.21
N ASP A 27 19.27 -7.53 1.75
CA ASP A 27 19.84 -8.54 0.84
C ASP A 27 19.28 -8.58 -0.57
N ILE A 28 18.34 -7.68 -0.93
CA ILE A 28 17.86 -7.59 -2.30
C ILE A 28 17.70 -6.13 -2.70
N ASP A 29 17.59 -5.88 -4.00
CA ASP A 29 17.29 -4.54 -4.49
C ASP A 29 15.79 -4.31 -4.44
N GLY A 30 15.29 -4.13 -3.25
CA GLY A 30 13.87 -3.87 -3.02
C GLY A 30 13.70 -2.77 -2.00
N ALA A 31 12.54 -2.14 -2.04
CA ALA A 31 12.20 -1.09 -1.09
C ALA A 31 10.71 -1.09 -0.82
N TYR A 32 10.34 -0.50 0.29
CA TYR A 32 8.95 -0.44 0.73
C TYR A 32 8.73 0.77 1.61
N VAL A 33 7.46 1.09 1.83
CA VAL A 33 7.07 2.05 2.86
C VAL A 33 6.13 1.36 3.83
N GLU A 34 6.17 1.80 5.08
CA GLU A 34 5.28 1.29 6.11
C GLU A 34 3.99 2.08 6.11
N ILE A 35 2.88 1.39 6.31
CA ILE A 35 1.56 2.02 6.34
C ILE A 35 1.31 2.46 7.78
N PRO A 36 1.04 3.76 8.02
CA PRO A 36 1.00 4.31 9.37
C PRO A 36 -0.33 4.15 10.10
N PHE A 37 -1.21 3.28 9.61
CA PHE A 37 -2.51 3.05 10.25
C PHE A 37 -2.84 1.58 10.24
N ASP A 38 -3.88 1.20 10.98
CA ASP A 38 -4.31 -0.20 11.08
C ASP A 38 -5.09 -0.60 9.83
N VAL A 39 -4.40 -1.25 8.91
CA VAL A 39 -4.99 -1.65 7.63
C VAL A 39 -6.14 -2.62 7.82
N LYS A 40 -5.99 -3.55 8.75
CA LYS A 40 -7.01 -4.56 8.98
C LYS A 40 -8.30 -3.94 9.48
N GLU A 41 -8.18 -2.94 10.33
CA GLU A 41 -9.35 -2.23 10.83
C GLU A 41 -9.98 -1.35 9.76
N GLU A 42 -9.16 -0.62 9.00
CA GLU A 42 -9.66 0.33 8.00
C GLU A 42 -10.28 -0.39 6.80
N PHE A 43 -9.67 -1.47 6.36
CA PHE A 43 -10.10 -2.16 5.14
C PHE A 43 -10.82 -3.47 5.41
N ARG A 44 -10.81 -3.95 6.65
CA ARG A 44 -11.43 -5.23 7.06
C ARG A 44 -10.86 -6.42 6.33
N LYS A 45 -9.60 -6.34 5.95
CA LYS A 45 -8.87 -7.39 5.22
C LYS A 45 -7.43 -7.40 5.68
N GLY A 46 -6.80 -8.56 5.60
CA GLY A 46 -5.38 -8.68 5.92
C GLY A 46 -4.48 -8.34 4.76
N ARG A 47 -4.99 -8.45 3.52
CA ARG A 47 -4.27 -8.07 2.31
C ARG A 47 -5.22 -7.26 1.45
N VAL A 48 -4.79 -6.09 1.01
CA VAL A 48 -5.67 -5.15 0.32
C VAL A 48 -5.04 -4.72 -0.99
N LYS A 49 -5.76 -4.94 -2.08
CA LYS A 49 -5.35 -4.38 -3.38
C LYS A 49 -5.65 -2.90 -3.38
N VAL A 50 -4.67 -2.11 -3.76
CA VAL A 50 -4.82 -0.65 -3.75
C VAL A 50 -4.30 -0.04 -5.03
N HIS A 51 -4.87 1.13 -5.33
CA HIS A 51 -4.26 2.07 -6.25
C HIS A 51 -3.51 3.08 -5.39
N ALA A 52 -2.22 3.19 -5.62
CA ALA A 52 -1.38 4.08 -4.83
C ALA A 52 -0.70 5.10 -5.72
N THR A 53 -0.27 6.20 -5.13
CA THR A 53 0.65 7.10 -5.79
C THR A 53 1.85 7.33 -4.90
N PHE A 54 3.01 7.47 -5.52
CA PHE A 54 4.24 7.84 -4.84
C PHE A 54 4.75 9.11 -5.49
N ASP A 55 4.70 10.22 -4.76
CA ASP A 55 5.01 11.55 -5.30
C ASP A 55 4.25 11.80 -6.62
N GLY A 56 2.99 11.33 -6.67
CA GLY A 56 2.13 11.51 -7.82
C GLY A 56 2.25 10.45 -8.91
N VAL A 57 3.19 9.52 -8.80
CA VAL A 57 3.33 8.44 -9.79
C VAL A 57 2.43 7.27 -9.41
N ASP A 58 1.57 6.86 -10.34
CA ASP A 58 0.57 5.82 -10.10
C ASP A 58 1.18 4.43 -10.00
N TYR A 59 0.62 3.62 -9.11
CA TYR A 59 1.04 2.25 -8.94
C TYR A 59 -0.10 1.41 -8.38
N ASP A 60 -0.43 0.31 -9.06
CA ASP A 60 -1.38 -0.66 -8.53
C ASP A 60 -0.61 -1.75 -7.79
N GLY A 61 -0.83 -1.84 -6.51
CA GLY A 61 -0.14 -2.80 -5.67
C GLY A 61 -1.05 -3.33 -4.58
N SER A 62 -0.43 -3.86 -3.53
CA SER A 62 -1.17 -4.41 -2.40
C SER A 62 -0.52 -3.99 -1.10
N LEU A 63 -1.37 -3.75 -0.10
CA LEU A 63 -0.93 -3.60 1.28
C LEU A 63 -0.81 -5.00 1.84
N VAL A 64 0.37 -5.36 2.32
CA VAL A 64 0.63 -6.71 2.82
C VAL A 64 1.39 -6.63 4.13
N ARG A 65 1.32 -7.71 4.90
CA ARG A 65 2.07 -7.82 6.14
C ARG A 65 2.95 -9.07 6.03
N MET A 66 4.25 -8.86 5.96
CA MET A 66 5.19 -9.95 5.75
C MET A 66 6.18 -9.98 6.90
N LYS A 67 5.72 -10.52 8.03
CA LYS A 67 6.53 -10.61 9.25
C LYS A 67 6.99 -9.24 9.74
N THR A 68 6.17 -8.23 9.50
CA THR A 68 6.42 -6.86 9.96
C THR A 68 5.36 -6.48 10.97
N PRO A 69 5.66 -5.57 11.91
CA PRO A 69 4.65 -5.12 12.88
C PRO A 69 3.50 -4.36 12.23
N CYS A 70 3.72 -3.79 11.07
CA CYS A 70 2.69 -3.04 10.35
C CYS A 70 2.61 -3.53 8.90
N HIS A 71 1.54 -3.15 8.23
CA HIS A 71 1.43 -3.41 6.79
C HIS A 71 2.42 -2.55 6.02
N ILE A 72 2.83 -3.05 4.87
CA ILE A 72 3.76 -2.35 3.99
C ILE A 72 3.23 -2.38 2.56
N ILE A 73 3.77 -1.50 1.73
CA ILE A 73 3.58 -1.56 0.29
C ILE A 73 4.96 -1.40 -0.38
N GLY A 74 5.27 -2.29 -1.31
CA GLY A 74 6.52 -2.21 -2.04
C GLY A 74 6.54 -1.01 -2.96
N ILE A 75 7.71 -0.42 -3.13
CA ILE A 75 7.90 0.65 -4.10
C ILE A 75 8.91 0.19 -5.14
N ARG A 76 8.45 -0.03 -6.35
CA ARG A 76 9.22 -0.65 -7.41
C ARG A 76 10.40 0.22 -7.83
N LYS A 77 11.42 -0.44 -8.35
CA LYS A 77 12.64 0.23 -8.79
C LYS A 77 12.36 1.31 -9.84
N ASP A 78 11.48 1.01 -10.79
CA ASP A 78 11.13 1.95 -11.84
C ASP A 78 10.43 3.20 -11.28
N ILE A 79 9.61 3.02 -10.24
CA ILE A 79 8.95 4.14 -9.59
C ILE A 79 9.97 4.97 -8.83
N ARG A 80 10.88 4.32 -8.10
CA ARG A 80 11.93 5.05 -7.38
C ARG A 80 12.79 5.87 -8.35
N ALA A 81 13.07 5.30 -9.52
CA ALA A 81 13.82 6.01 -10.55
C ALA A 81 13.03 7.21 -11.08
N ALA A 82 11.72 7.02 -11.32
CA ALA A 82 10.88 8.08 -11.87
C ALA A 82 10.78 9.28 -10.92
N ILE A 83 10.80 9.05 -9.61
CA ILE A 83 10.71 10.12 -8.63
C ILE A 83 12.08 10.55 -8.08
N SER A 84 13.14 9.89 -8.53
CA SER A 84 14.52 10.18 -8.12
C SER A 84 14.72 10.05 -6.62
N LYS A 85 14.18 8.97 -6.04
CA LYS A 85 14.28 8.71 -4.60
C LYS A 85 14.79 7.31 -4.31
N GLN A 86 15.44 7.17 -3.17
CA GLN A 86 16.09 5.95 -2.73
C GLN A 86 15.73 5.70 -1.27
N PRO A 87 16.03 4.50 -0.74
CA PRO A 87 15.85 4.23 0.68
C PRO A 87 16.49 5.32 1.54
N GLY A 88 15.76 5.79 2.53
CA GLY A 88 16.14 6.91 3.36
C GLY A 88 15.43 8.20 3.02
N ASP A 89 14.92 8.32 1.78
CA ASP A 89 14.18 9.50 1.36
C ASP A 89 12.73 9.42 1.79
N MET A 90 12.12 10.59 1.97
CA MET A 90 10.68 10.67 2.26
C MET A 90 9.91 10.73 0.95
N VAL A 91 8.77 10.06 0.93
CA VAL A 91 7.89 10.03 -0.24
C VAL A 91 6.46 10.32 0.19
N HIS A 92 5.75 11.07 -0.64
CA HIS A 92 4.33 11.34 -0.40
C HIS A 92 3.50 10.21 -1.00
N VAL A 93 2.67 9.58 -0.18
CA VAL A 93 1.94 8.38 -0.55
C VAL A 93 0.45 8.63 -0.46
N THR A 94 -0.28 8.20 -1.48
CA THR A 94 -1.74 8.07 -1.37
C THR A 94 -2.11 6.63 -1.65
N VAL A 95 -3.14 6.13 -0.98
CA VAL A 95 -3.65 4.78 -1.24
C VAL A 95 -5.17 4.81 -1.22
N LYS A 96 -5.74 4.02 -2.13
CA LYS A 96 -7.18 3.80 -2.19
C LYS A 96 -7.41 2.35 -2.58
N GLU A 97 -8.37 1.70 -1.91
CA GLU A 97 -8.69 0.32 -2.24
C GLU A 97 -9.22 0.21 -3.66
N ARG A 98 -8.81 -0.83 -4.38
CA ARG A 98 -9.31 -1.12 -5.72
C ARG A 98 -9.90 -2.53 -5.77
N ALA A 99 -10.76 -2.73 -6.72
CA ALA A 99 -11.39 -4.04 -6.94
C ALA A 99 -10.38 -5.07 -7.46
#